data_7cb21f5ffc1ed28545f75bc7b40c8020
#
_entry.id   7cb21f5ffc1ed28545f75bc7b40c8020
#
_cell.length_a   1.000
_cell.length_b   1.000
_cell.length_c   1.000
_cell.angle_alpha   90.00
_cell.angle_beta   90.00
_cell.angle_gamma   90.00
#
_symmetry.space_group_name_H-M   'P 1'
#
loop_
_entity.id
_entity.type
_entity.pdbx_description
1 polymer ?
#
loop_
_entity_poly.entity_id
_entity_poly.type
_entity_poly.pdbx_seq_one_letter_code
_entity_poly.pdbx_strand_id
1 'polypeptide(L)'
;MARAGSTYLTPYSQIAWLWIRAAWQYPTSFVLLAVGNGLITGLDFVGLWIMFSHLRDLAGFSLAEVALLYGSASLALGLADTAIGSVERIGTYIRTGRLDQMMTKPVPLLVQVCADQFTLRRLGRLTQAGVVFGWACTFVDWTPLRVLVAVSMVASGALVFFGLFVGFSCIQFWTTDATEFANAFTYGGATVTQYPLSIFPREVLVGLTFVIPVAFVNWYPCLYLLGRTDPFGMPDEFQFASPLAAAVTVGASLLVWRSGVRHYTSTGS
;
A
#
# COMPACT_ATOMS: atom_id res chain seq x y z
N MET A 1 -29.92 -2.24 -0.99
CA MET A 1 -28.47 -2.44 -0.81
C MET A 1 -27.58 -1.23 -1.13
N ALA A 2 -28.05 -0.20 -1.85
CA ALA A 2 -27.24 0.98 -2.23
C ALA A 2 -27.04 2.04 -1.11
N ARG A 3 -27.74 1.97 0.02
CA ARG A 3 -27.60 2.96 1.13
C ARG A 3 -26.47 2.68 2.13
N ALA A 4 -25.94 1.48 2.20
CA ALA A 4 -24.87 1.14 3.16
C ALA A 4 -23.51 1.77 2.78
N GLY A 5 -23.20 1.89 1.49
CA GLY A 5 -21.93 2.50 1.04
C GLY A 5 -21.80 3.99 1.32
N SER A 6 -22.92 4.74 1.24
CA SER A 6 -22.92 6.19 1.52
C SER A 6 -22.75 6.53 2.99
N THR A 7 -23.08 5.62 3.89
CA THR A 7 -23.07 5.84 5.36
C THR A 7 -21.62 5.89 5.91
N TYR A 8 -20.65 5.25 5.25
CA TYR A 8 -19.26 5.20 5.73
C TYR A 8 -18.33 6.17 5.00
N LEU A 9 -18.59 6.44 3.72
CA LEU A 9 -17.78 7.39 2.94
C LEU A 9 -17.95 8.83 3.43
N THR A 10 -19.16 9.19 3.87
CA THR A 10 -19.44 10.56 4.37
C THR A 10 -18.63 10.92 5.62
N PRO A 11 -18.57 10.08 6.69
CA PRO A 11 -17.75 10.38 7.87
C PRO A 11 -16.24 10.41 7.54
N TYR A 12 -15.75 9.47 6.73
CA TYR A 12 -14.34 9.45 6.31
C TYR A 12 -13.97 10.73 5.56
N SER A 13 -14.76 11.09 4.55
CA SER A 13 -14.49 12.28 3.75
C SER A 13 -14.59 13.58 4.56
N GLN A 14 -15.51 13.66 5.52
CA GLN A 14 -15.63 14.82 6.41
C GLN A 14 -14.40 14.96 7.31
N ILE A 15 -13.92 13.87 7.94
CA ILE A 15 -12.74 13.89 8.80
C ILE A 15 -11.49 14.20 7.96
N ALA A 16 -11.31 13.56 6.82
CA ALA A 16 -10.20 13.82 5.91
C ALA A 16 -10.20 15.26 5.42
N TRP A 17 -11.37 15.83 5.08
CA TRP A 17 -11.52 17.22 4.67
C TRP A 17 -11.09 18.21 5.75
N LEU A 18 -11.39 17.94 7.02
CA LEU A 18 -10.93 18.78 8.13
C LEU A 18 -9.38 18.82 8.19
N TRP A 19 -8.71 17.68 8.01
CA TRP A 19 -7.26 17.61 7.96
C TRP A 19 -6.66 18.32 6.75
N ILE A 20 -7.28 18.16 5.57
CA ILE A 20 -6.91 18.89 4.36
C ILE A 20 -7.02 20.40 4.60
N ARG A 21 -8.13 20.85 5.15
CA ARG A 21 -8.36 22.26 5.44
C ARG A 21 -7.37 22.81 6.46
N ALA A 22 -7.01 22.03 7.48
CA ALA A 22 -5.97 22.41 8.45
C ALA A 22 -4.58 22.54 7.78
N ALA A 23 -4.23 21.64 6.86
CA ALA A 23 -2.97 21.73 6.11
C ALA A 23 -2.90 22.96 5.20
N TRP A 24 -4.03 23.38 4.60
CA TRP A 24 -4.10 24.59 3.78
C TRP A 24 -3.90 25.90 4.56
N GLN A 25 -3.94 25.87 5.90
CA GLN A 25 -3.63 27.06 6.71
C GLN A 25 -2.12 27.39 6.67
N TYR A 26 -1.27 26.40 6.36
CA TYR A 26 0.19 26.56 6.26
C TYR A 26 0.71 26.05 4.91
N PRO A 27 0.37 26.72 3.79
CA PRO A 27 0.65 26.20 2.44
C PRO A 27 2.13 26.02 2.17
N THR A 28 2.99 26.91 2.65
CA THR A 28 4.45 26.82 2.48
C THR A 28 5.02 25.58 3.15
N SER A 29 4.64 25.31 4.40
CA SER A 29 5.04 24.09 5.13
C SER A 29 4.56 22.84 4.41
N PHE A 30 3.32 22.86 3.91
CA PHE A 30 2.75 21.75 3.15
C PHE A 30 3.57 21.46 1.88
N VAL A 31 3.83 22.49 1.07
CA VAL A 31 4.61 22.34 -0.18
C VAL A 31 6.02 21.84 0.12
N LEU A 32 6.71 22.40 1.10
CA LEU A 32 8.05 21.95 1.48
C LEU A 32 8.08 20.48 1.93
N LEU A 33 7.09 20.06 2.72
CA LEU A 33 6.99 18.66 3.17
C LEU A 33 6.64 17.71 2.02
N ALA A 34 5.74 18.10 1.12
CA ALA A 34 5.37 17.29 -0.04
C ALA A 34 6.53 17.15 -1.02
N VAL A 35 7.20 18.27 -1.35
CA VAL A 35 8.39 18.28 -2.22
C VAL A 35 9.53 17.51 -1.57
N GLY A 36 9.83 17.74 -0.28
CA GLY A 36 10.87 17.02 0.44
C GLY A 36 10.63 15.51 0.45
N ASN A 37 9.39 15.06 0.71
CA ASN A 37 9.05 13.64 0.66
C ASN A 37 9.15 13.06 -0.76
N GLY A 38 8.72 13.81 -1.77
CA GLY A 38 8.86 13.42 -3.18
C GLY A 38 10.33 13.33 -3.62
N LEU A 39 11.20 14.23 -3.15
CA LEU A 39 12.63 14.17 -3.42
C LEU A 39 13.29 12.96 -2.75
N ILE A 40 12.98 12.69 -1.47
CA ILE A 40 13.53 11.53 -0.76
C ILE A 40 13.17 10.24 -1.49
N THR A 41 11.88 10.05 -1.81
CA THR A 41 11.43 8.86 -2.56
C THR A 41 11.94 8.85 -4.00
N GLY A 42 12.19 10.02 -4.60
CA GLY A 42 12.82 10.15 -5.91
C GLY A 42 14.26 9.69 -5.94
N LEU A 43 15.01 9.89 -4.85
CA LEU A 43 16.40 9.41 -4.72
C LEU A 43 16.47 7.88 -4.77
N ASP A 44 15.46 7.17 -4.29
CA ASP A 44 15.39 5.70 -4.39
C ASP A 44 15.38 5.27 -5.87
N PHE A 45 14.58 5.97 -6.71
CA PHE A 45 14.55 5.70 -8.15
C PHE A 45 15.84 6.14 -8.85
N VAL A 46 16.46 7.24 -8.43
CA VAL A 46 17.77 7.67 -8.95
C VAL A 46 18.84 6.62 -8.62
N GLY A 47 18.82 6.04 -7.41
CA GLY A 47 19.69 4.93 -7.05
C GLY A 47 19.53 3.72 -7.97
N LEU A 48 18.29 3.36 -8.29
CA LEU A 48 17.98 2.33 -9.25
C LEU A 48 18.50 2.68 -10.66
N TRP A 49 18.31 3.91 -11.11
CA TRP A 49 18.82 4.37 -12.41
C TRP A 49 20.35 4.34 -12.48
N ILE A 50 21.05 4.77 -11.42
CA ILE A 50 22.52 4.69 -11.33
C ILE A 50 22.97 3.22 -11.38
N MET A 51 22.27 2.31 -10.70
CA MET A 51 22.57 0.88 -10.77
C MET A 51 22.53 0.38 -12.22
N PHE A 52 21.52 0.74 -12.99
CA PHE A 52 21.41 0.37 -14.41
C PHE A 52 22.39 1.09 -15.34
N SER A 53 23.05 2.16 -14.90
CA SER A 53 24.17 2.73 -15.66
C SER A 53 25.40 1.80 -15.70
N HIS A 54 25.49 0.85 -14.76
CA HIS A 54 26.57 -0.14 -14.64
C HIS A 54 26.12 -1.56 -14.99
N LEU A 55 24.81 -1.84 -14.99
CA LEU A 55 24.22 -3.13 -15.32
C LEU A 55 23.37 -3.00 -16.59
N ARG A 56 23.45 -3.98 -17.48
CA ARG A 56 22.58 -4.02 -18.68
C ARG A 56 21.15 -4.45 -18.33
N ASP A 57 21.01 -5.39 -17.41
CA ASP A 57 19.75 -5.92 -16.95
C ASP A 57 19.88 -6.41 -15.50
N LEU A 58 18.72 -6.55 -14.83
CA LEU A 58 18.61 -7.13 -13.50
C LEU A 58 17.75 -8.40 -13.60
N ALA A 59 18.37 -9.57 -13.52
CA ALA A 59 17.71 -10.86 -13.74
C ALA A 59 16.93 -10.94 -15.07
N GLY A 60 17.50 -10.34 -16.14
CA GLY A 60 16.88 -10.28 -17.46
C GLY A 60 15.84 -9.18 -17.65
N PHE A 61 15.63 -8.30 -16.66
CA PHE A 61 14.71 -7.16 -16.74
C PHE A 61 15.50 -5.87 -17.04
N SER A 62 15.03 -5.11 -18.02
CA SER A 62 15.55 -3.78 -18.37
C SER A 62 15.14 -2.72 -17.34
N LEU A 63 15.80 -1.55 -17.38
CA LEU A 63 15.42 -0.41 -16.53
C LEU A 63 13.93 -0.03 -16.65
N ALA A 64 13.39 -0.03 -17.86
CA ALA A 64 11.98 0.34 -18.08
C ALA A 64 11.02 -0.68 -17.44
N GLU A 65 11.35 -1.98 -17.51
CA GLU A 65 10.56 -3.05 -16.89
C GLU A 65 10.63 -3.01 -15.36
N VAL A 66 11.83 -2.75 -14.81
CA VAL A 66 11.99 -2.57 -13.35
C VAL A 66 11.32 -1.28 -12.88
N ALA A 67 11.35 -0.21 -13.69
CA ALA A 67 10.62 1.02 -13.38
C ALA A 67 9.09 0.81 -13.37
N LEU A 68 8.56 -0.10 -14.19
CA LEU A 68 7.15 -0.48 -14.15
C LEU A 68 6.80 -1.17 -12.83
N LEU A 69 7.65 -2.10 -12.36
CA LEU A 69 7.50 -2.76 -11.06
C LEU A 69 7.60 -1.73 -9.92
N TYR A 70 8.65 -0.92 -9.91
CA TYR A 70 8.89 0.11 -8.91
C TYR A 70 7.73 1.11 -8.84
N GLY A 71 7.33 1.65 -10.00
CA GLY A 71 6.29 2.67 -10.08
C GLY A 71 4.92 2.14 -9.65
N SER A 72 4.54 0.95 -10.11
CA SER A 72 3.26 0.32 -9.75
C SER A 72 3.19 -0.03 -8.27
N ALA A 73 4.25 -0.61 -7.69
CA ALA A 73 4.33 -0.92 -6.27
C ALA A 73 4.27 0.35 -5.40
N SER A 74 5.06 1.37 -5.75
CA SER A 74 5.11 2.64 -5.04
C SER A 74 3.78 3.41 -5.13
N LEU A 75 3.10 3.33 -6.28
CA LEU A 75 1.79 3.95 -6.48
C LEU A 75 0.72 3.24 -5.65
N ALA A 76 0.70 1.91 -5.67
CA ALA A 76 -0.22 1.09 -4.87
C ALA A 76 -0.01 1.32 -3.37
N LEU A 77 1.24 1.32 -2.89
CA LEU A 77 1.58 1.64 -1.51
C LEU A 77 1.16 3.06 -1.13
N GLY A 78 1.45 4.05 -1.99
CA GLY A 78 1.11 5.44 -1.72
C GLY A 78 -0.40 5.68 -1.62
N LEU A 79 -1.21 4.99 -2.44
CA LEU A 79 -2.67 5.01 -2.35
C LEU A 79 -3.16 4.39 -1.05
N ALA A 80 -2.65 3.21 -0.69
CA ALA A 80 -2.97 2.54 0.57
C ALA A 80 -2.58 3.42 1.77
N ASP A 81 -1.35 3.90 1.83
CA ASP A 81 -0.82 4.75 2.89
C ASP A 81 -1.68 6.01 3.07
N THR A 82 -2.11 6.63 1.97
CA THR A 82 -3.01 7.79 2.03
C THR A 82 -4.38 7.43 2.61
N ALA A 83 -4.91 6.25 2.31
CA ALA A 83 -6.23 5.80 2.75
C ALA A 83 -6.26 5.33 4.22
N ILE A 84 -5.17 4.73 4.73
CA ILE A 84 -5.12 4.12 6.07
C ILE A 84 -4.87 5.13 7.21
N GLY A 85 -4.43 6.35 6.89
CA GLY A 85 -4.19 7.39 7.89
C GLY A 85 -3.23 6.95 9.00
N SER A 86 -3.76 6.71 10.18
CA SER A 86 -2.99 6.40 11.39
C SER A 86 -3.18 4.99 11.93
N VAL A 87 -3.62 4.03 11.11
CA VAL A 87 -3.88 2.65 11.54
C VAL A 87 -2.63 2.02 12.20
N GLU A 88 -1.44 2.32 11.70
CA GLU A 88 -0.17 1.86 12.27
C GLU A 88 0.08 2.34 13.72
N ARG A 89 -0.65 3.38 14.18
CA ARG A 89 -0.53 3.99 15.51
C ARG A 89 -1.55 3.49 16.53
N ILE A 90 -2.22 2.38 16.28
CA ILE A 90 -3.24 1.84 17.20
C ILE A 90 -2.68 1.64 18.60
N GLY A 91 -1.45 1.14 18.76
CA GLY A 91 -0.79 1.00 20.06
C GLY A 91 -0.65 2.32 20.82
N THR A 92 -0.37 3.41 20.12
CA THR A 92 -0.35 4.76 20.74
C THR A 92 -1.75 5.19 21.17
N TYR A 93 -2.78 4.91 20.37
CA TYR A 93 -4.17 5.23 20.72
C TYR A 93 -4.67 4.44 21.91
N ILE A 94 -4.24 3.17 22.04
CA ILE A 94 -4.50 2.34 23.22
C ILE A 94 -3.85 2.97 24.46
N ARG A 95 -2.54 3.25 24.42
CA ARG A 95 -1.78 3.80 25.56
C ARG A 95 -2.25 5.17 26.02
N THR A 96 -2.75 5.99 25.10
CA THR A 96 -3.23 7.36 25.43
C THR A 96 -4.72 7.43 25.73
N GLY A 97 -5.45 6.31 25.77
CA GLY A 97 -6.90 6.29 25.96
C GLY A 97 -7.70 6.93 24.81
N ARG A 98 -7.05 7.31 23.71
CA ARG A 98 -7.70 7.94 22.54
C ARG A 98 -8.63 6.97 21.83
N LEU A 99 -8.32 5.68 21.86
CA LEU A 99 -9.16 4.64 21.27
C LEU A 99 -10.52 4.57 21.96
N ASP A 100 -10.57 4.70 23.30
CA ASP A 100 -11.82 4.73 24.07
C ASP A 100 -12.70 5.91 23.64
N GLN A 101 -12.10 7.09 23.46
CA GLN A 101 -12.82 8.26 22.96
C GLN A 101 -13.39 8.08 21.56
N MET A 102 -12.68 7.35 20.68
CA MET A 102 -13.17 7.04 19.34
C MET A 102 -14.35 6.04 19.40
N MET A 103 -14.31 5.08 20.31
CA MET A 103 -15.37 4.07 20.46
C MET A 103 -16.70 4.66 20.97
N THR A 104 -16.70 5.82 21.60
CA THR A 104 -17.96 6.50 22.03
C THR A 104 -18.72 7.18 20.89
N LYS A 105 -18.08 7.34 19.73
CA LYS A 105 -18.69 8.03 18.58
C LYS A 105 -19.49 7.06 17.70
N PRO A 106 -20.62 7.50 17.10
CA PRO A 106 -21.49 6.66 16.27
C PRO A 106 -20.89 6.45 14.84
N VAL A 107 -19.60 6.22 14.73
CA VAL A 107 -18.87 5.98 13.48
C VAL A 107 -18.01 4.74 13.67
N PRO A 108 -17.94 3.81 12.70
CA PRO A 108 -17.11 2.62 12.82
C PRO A 108 -15.65 2.97 13.16
N LEU A 109 -15.09 2.28 14.14
CA LEU A 109 -13.76 2.57 14.68
C LEU A 109 -12.67 2.57 13.61
N LEU A 110 -12.66 1.58 12.70
CA LEU A 110 -11.69 1.51 11.61
C LEU A 110 -11.74 2.76 10.73
N VAL A 111 -12.95 3.24 10.40
CA VAL A 111 -13.13 4.46 9.57
C VAL A 111 -12.56 5.68 10.28
N GLN A 112 -12.77 5.80 11.59
CA GLN A 112 -12.23 6.90 12.38
C GLN A 112 -10.71 6.87 12.41
N VAL A 113 -10.12 5.70 12.66
CA VAL A 113 -8.66 5.52 12.72
C VAL A 113 -8.04 5.77 11.33
N CYS A 114 -8.64 5.27 10.25
CA CYS A 114 -8.16 5.52 8.89
C CYS A 114 -8.23 7.00 8.48
N ALA A 115 -9.26 7.73 8.92
CA ALA A 115 -9.43 9.13 8.59
C ALA A 115 -8.62 10.08 9.49
N ASP A 116 -8.14 9.58 10.64
CA ASP A 116 -7.39 10.40 11.59
C ASP A 116 -5.99 10.71 11.07
N GLN A 117 -5.54 11.97 11.29
CA GLN A 117 -4.23 12.47 10.85
C GLN A 117 -3.96 12.27 9.34
N PHE A 118 -4.95 12.52 8.51
CA PHE A 118 -4.78 12.53 7.07
C PHE A 118 -3.69 13.54 6.66
N THR A 119 -2.56 13.03 6.13
CA THR A 119 -1.39 13.85 5.85
C THR A 119 -1.16 14.03 4.35
N LEU A 120 -1.32 15.26 3.87
CA LEU A 120 -1.10 15.59 2.46
C LEU A 120 0.37 15.46 2.00
N ARG A 121 1.34 15.39 2.93
CA ARG A 121 2.76 15.16 2.58
C ARG A 121 2.96 13.86 1.80
N ARG A 122 2.05 12.87 1.96
CA ARG A 122 2.05 11.59 1.24
C ARG A 122 1.82 11.76 -0.26
N LEU A 123 1.22 12.89 -0.69
CA LEU A 123 1.05 13.23 -2.10
C LEU A 123 2.39 13.36 -2.84
N GLY A 124 3.47 13.76 -2.16
CA GLY A 124 4.81 13.81 -2.77
C GLY A 124 5.25 12.44 -3.29
N ARG A 125 5.06 11.38 -2.50
CA ARG A 125 5.33 9.98 -2.92
C ARG A 125 4.43 9.55 -4.08
N LEU A 126 3.14 9.85 -3.99
CA LEU A 126 2.19 9.50 -5.06
C LEU A 126 2.54 10.17 -6.39
N THR A 127 2.91 11.44 -6.35
CA THR A 127 3.32 12.19 -7.55
C THR A 127 4.57 11.57 -8.16
N GLN A 128 5.60 11.31 -7.36
CA GLN A 128 6.84 10.67 -7.81
C GLN A 128 6.57 9.28 -8.40
N ALA A 129 5.82 8.43 -7.69
CA ALA A 129 5.44 7.09 -8.16
C ALA A 129 4.64 7.17 -9.48
N GLY A 130 3.70 8.11 -9.58
CA GLY A 130 2.91 8.35 -10.79
C GLY A 130 3.77 8.77 -11.98
N VAL A 131 4.78 9.62 -11.77
CA VAL A 131 5.72 10.04 -12.83
C VAL A 131 6.54 8.85 -13.31
N VAL A 132 7.11 8.06 -12.40
CA VAL A 132 7.93 6.88 -12.77
C VAL A 132 7.07 5.82 -13.46
N PHE A 133 5.87 5.53 -12.92
CA PHE A 133 4.94 4.58 -13.53
C PHE A 133 4.49 5.05 -14.92
N GLY A 134 4.11 6.33 -15.06
CA GLY A 134 3.71 6.91 -16.35
C GLY A 134 4.83 6.87 -17.38
N TRP A 135 6.07 7.14 -16.97
CA TRP A 135 7.24 6.98 -17.84
C TRP A 135 7.44 5.52 -18.26
N ALA A 136 7.38 4.57 -17.32
CA ALA A 136 7.51 3.14 -17.62
C ALA A 136 6.41 2.64 -18.56
N CYS A 137 5.20 3.16 -18.43
CA CYS A 137 4.06 2.84 -19.30
C CYS A 137 4.32 3.20 -20.78
N THR A 138 5.22 4.13 -21.09
CA THR A 138 5.55 4.46 -22.50
C THR A 138 6.29 3.34 -23.24
N PHE A 139 6.80 2.35 -22.53
CA PHE A 139 7.51 1.19 -23.08
C PHE A 139 6.64 -0.07 -23.16
N VAL A 140 5.36 0.02 -22.78
CA VAL A 140 4.41 -1.11 -22.81
C VAL A 140 3.56 -1.03 -24.08
N ASP A 141 3.41 -2.16 -24.78
CA ASP A 141 2.49 -2.27 -25.92
C ASP A 141 1.05 -2.38 -25.43
N TRP A 142 0.31 -1.29 -25.51
CA TRP A 142 -1.01 -1.20 -24.93
C TRP A 142 -2.08 -1.89 -25.78
N THR A 143 -2.86 -2.76 -25.15
CA THR A 143 -4.12 -3.31 -25.62
C THR A 143 -5.23 -2.97 -24.62
N PRO A 144 -6.52 -2.99 -25.00
CA PRO A 144 -7.60 -2.74 -24.05
C PRO A 144 -7.54 -3.62 -22.79
N LEU A 145 -7.16 -4.89 -22.95
CA LEU A 145 -7.00 -5.83 -21.83
C LEU A 145 -5.81 -5.44 -20.93
N ARG A 146 -4.66 -5.04 -21.51
CA ARG A 146 -3.50 -4.59 -20.72
C ARG A 146 -3.80 -3.32 -19.93
N VAL A 147 -4.58 -2.38 -20.48
CA VAL A 147 -5.06 -1.21 -19.72
C VAL A 147 -5.92 -1.63 -18.53
N LEU A 148 -6.86 -2.55 -18.75
CA LEU A 148 -7.70 -3.08 -17.67
C LEU A 148 -6.86 -3.76 -16.58
N VAL A 149 -5.87 -4.58 -16.97
CA VAL A 149 -4.96 -5.25 -16.03
C VAL A 149 -4.12 -4.23 -15.27
N ALA A 150 -3.58 -3.19 -15.90
CA ALA A 150 -2.79 -2.16 -15.24
C ALA A 150 -3.61 -1.37 -14.21
N VAL A 151 -4.83 -0.97 -14.54
CA VAL A 151 -5.75 -0.29 -13.60
C VAL A 151 -6.12 -1.23 -12.44
N SER A 152 -6.48 -2.48 -12.76
CA SER A 152 -6.79 -3.51 -11.78
C SER A 152 -5.61 -3.80 -10.85
N MET A 153 -4.38 -3.88 -11.38
CA MET A 153 -3.14 -4.08 -10.64
C MET A 153 -2.93 -3.00 -9.58
N VAL A 154 -2.99 -1.72 -9.98
CA VAL A 154 -2.78 -0.61 -9.04
C VAL A 154 -3.89 -0.57 -7.98
N ALA A 155 -5.15 -0.75 -8.36
CA ALA A 155 -6.27 -0.75 -7.42
C ALA A 155 -6.21 -1.94 -6.46
N SER A 156 -5.97 -3.15 -6.98
CA SER A 156 -5.85 -4.36 -6.17
C SER A 156 -4.60 -4.32 -5.29
N GLY A 157 -3.47 -3.84 -5.81
CA GLY A 157 -2.24 -3.65 -5.05
C GLY A 157 -2.43 -2.70 -3.86
N ALA A 158 -3.14 -1.60 -4.07
CA ALA A 158 -3.49 -0.67 -2.99
C ALA A 158 -4.38 -1.35 -1.92
N LEU A 159 -5.33 -2.20 -2.33
CA LEU A 159 -6.16 -2.97 -1.40
C LEU A 159 -5.37 -4.05 -0.65
N VAL A 160 -4.41 -4.73 -1.31
CA VAL A 160 -3.52 -5.68 -0.64
C VAL A 160 -2.71 -4.96 0.44
N PHE A 161 -2.06 -3.83 0.12
CA PHE A 161 -1.32 -3.05 1.11
C PHE A 161 -2.23 -2.53 2.23
N PHE A 162 -3.43 -2.04 1.90
CA PHE A 162 -4.42 -1.65 2.91
C PHE A 162 -4.71 -2.81 3.87
N GLY A 163 -4.99 -4.01 3.35
CA GLY A 163 -5.24 -5.19 4.16
C GLY A 163 -4.05 -5.57 5.03
N LEU A 164 -2.82 -5.51 4.50
CA LEU A 164 -1.60 -5.78 5.27
C LEU A 164 -1.40 -4.77 6.40
N PHE A 165 -1.54 -3.47 6.12
CA PHE A 165 -1.45 -2.45 7.16
C PHE A 165 -2.46 -2.67 8.28
N VAL A 166 -3.73 -2.90 7.94
CA VAL A 166 -4.78 -3.15 8.94
C VAL A 166 -4.49 -4.45 9.70
N GLY A 167 -4.17 -5.53 8.99
CA GLY A 167 -3.94 -6.85 9.59
C GLY A 167 -2.76 -6.86 10.56
N PHE A 168 -1.60 -6.36 10.14
CA PHE A 168 -0.41 -6.33 11.00
C PHE A 168 -0.52 -5.32 12.14
N SER A 169 -1.19 -4.18 11.91
CA SER A 169 -1.43 -3.21 12.98
C SER A 169 -2.35 -3.76 14.08
N CYS A 170 -3.21 -4.73 13.78
CA CYS A 170 -4.06 -5.38 14.79
C CYS A 170 -3.27 -6.12 15.88
N ILE A 171 -2.02 -6.54 15.62
CA ILE A 171 -1.17 -7.17 16.62
C ILE A 171 -1.03 -6.28 17.86
N GLN A 172 -1.12 -4.97 17.70
CA GLN A 172 -1.03 -3.98 18.76
C GLN A 172 -2.21 -4.03 19.76
N PHE A 173 -3.31 -4.73 19.45
CA PHE A 173 -4.37 -5.01 20.43
C PHE A 173 -3.94 -6.02 21.50
N TRP A 174 -2.98 -6.90 21.18
CA TRP A 174 -2.45 -7.90 22.10
C TRP A 174 -1.08 -7.50 22.67
N THR A 175 -0.28 -6.79 21.85
CA THR A 175 1.04 -6.30 22.23
C THR A 175 1.13 -4.83 21.89
N THR A 176 1.05 -3.96 22.88
CA THR A 176 0.97 -2.49 22.70
C THR A 176 2.18 -1.85 22.00
N ASP A 177 3.25 -2.61 21.80
CA ASP A 177 4.51 -2.12 21.22
C ASP A 177 4.97 -3.01 20.04
N ALA A 178 4.11 -3.16 19.02
CA ALA A 178 4.41 -3.94 17.82
C ALA A 178 4.43 -3.09 16.53
N THR A 179 4.60 -1.76 16.66
CA THR A 179 4.59 -0.84 15.50
C THR A 179 5.71 -1.17 14.52
N GLU A 180 6.94 -1.38 15.00
CA GLU A 180 8.08 -1.71 14.15
C GLU A 180 7.93 -3.07 13.45
N PHE A 181 7.35 -4.04 14.15
CA PHE A 181 7.02 -5.34 13.54
C PHE A 181 6.02 -5.18 12.40
N ALA A 182 4.93 -4.44 12.62
CA ALA A 182 3.94 -4.17 11.57
C ALA A 182 4.57 -3.46 10.36
N ASN A 183 5.42 -2.45 10.61
CA ASN A 183 6.11 -1.69 9.58
C ASN A 183 7.09 -2.55 8.76
N ALA A 184 7.78 -3.50 9.38
CA ALA A 184 8.70 -4.39 8.68
C ALA A 184 7.99 -5.23 7.60
N PHE A 185 6.77 -5.69 7.85
CA PHE A 185 6.01 -6.47 6.86
C PHE A 185 5.30 -5.61 5.81
N THR A 186 4.88 -4.40 6.15
CA THR A 186 4.19 -3.52 5.22
C THR A 186 5.16 -2.78 4.31
N TYR A 187 6.07 -1.98 4.88
CA TYR A 187 7.05 -1.23 4.10
C TYR A 187 8.17 -2.13 3.55
N GLY A 188 8.62 -3.14 4.31
CA GLY A 188 9.57 -4.13 3.83
C GLY A 188 9.00 -4.96 2.67
N GLY A 189 7.76 -5.41 2.78
CA GLY A 189 7.05 -6.06 1.68
C GLY A 189 6.92 -5.18 0.44
N ALA A 190 6.63 -3.89 0.63
CA ALA A 190 6.57 -2.93 -0.46
C ALA A 190 7.93 -2.74 -1.15
N THR A 191 9.03 -2.69 -0.39
CA THR A 191 10.38 -2.58 -0.96
C THR A 191 10.73 -3.79 -1.82
N VAL A 192 10.38 -4.99 -1.39
CA VAL A 192 10.60 -6.22 -2.17
C VAL A 192 9.85 -6.18 -3.51
N THR A 193 8.62 -5.67 -3.54
CA THR A 193 7.81 -5.60 -4.78
C THR A 193 8.30 -4.55 -5.78
N GLN A 194 9.22 -3.66 -5.39
CA GLN A 194 9.86 -2.70 -6.30
C GLN A 194 10.88 -3.34 -7.24
N TYR A 195 11.30 -4.56 -6.98
CA TYR A 195 12.30 -5.29 -7.74
C TYR A 195 11.71 -6.55 -8.38
N PRO A 196 12.32 -7.08 -9.46
CA PRO A 196 11.91 -8.37 -10.02
C PRO A 196 12.03 -9.48 -8.97
N LEU A 197 10.94 -10.19 -8.70
CA LEU A 197 10.96 -11.26 -7.68
C LEU A 197 11.86 -12.43 -8.08
N SER A 198 12.29 -12.51 -9.35
CA SER A 198 13.26 -13.47 -9.86
C SER A 198 14.66 -13.34 -9.28
N ILE A 199 15.00 -12.23 -8.62
CA ILE A 199 16.28 -12.08 -7.91
C ILE A 199 16.31 -12.86 -6.56
N PHE A 200 15.15 -13.24 -6.06
CA PHE A 200 15.02 -13.95 -4.78
C PHE A 200 14.92 -15.46 -4.99
N PRO A 201 15.32 -16.27 -3.99
CA PRO A 201 15.10 -17.72 -4.01
C PRO A 201 13.61 -18.08 -4.14
N ARG A 202 13.32 -19.23 -4.73
CA ARG A 202 11.95 -19.72 -4.96
C ARG A 202 11.10 -19.77 -3.68
N GLU A 203 11.72 -20.14 -2.56
CA GLU A 203 11.06 -20.22 -1.26
C GLU A 203 10.52 -18.87 -0.80
N VAL A 204 11.29 -17.79 -1.06
CA VAL A 204 10.88 -16.41 -0.77
C VAL A 204 9.69 -16.03 -1.66
N LEU A 205 9.74 -16.33 -2.97
CA LEU A 205 8.61 -16.08 -3.86
C LEU A 205 7.34 -16.80 -3.39
N VAL A 206 7.45 -18.06 -3.01
CA VAL A 206 6.31 -18.84 -2.48
C VAL A 206 5.74 -18.18 -1.21
N GLY A 207 6.60 -17.72 -0.31
CA GLY A 207 6.18 -16.95 0.87
C GLY A 207 5.46 -15.66 0.51
N LEU A 208 6.01 -14.89 -0.45
CA LEU A 208 5.44 -13.62 -0.93
C LEU A 208 4.19 -13.80 -1.81
N THR A 209 3.86 -15.00 -2.19
CA THR A 209 2.66 -15.34 -2.96
C THR A 209 1.55 -15.86 -2.03
N PHE A 210 1.86 -16.78 -1.12
CA PHE A 210 0.84 -17.52 -0.38
C PHE A 210 0.73 -17.13 1.10
N VAL A 211 1.80 -16.61 1.72
CA VAL A 211 1.79 -16.19 3.14
C VAL A 211 1.50 -14.69 3.24
N ILE A 212 2.26 -13.87 2.52
CA ILE A 212 2.06 -12.43 2.44
C ILE A 212 1.89 -12.09 0.97
N PRO A 213 0.65 -11.99 0.44
CA PRO A 213 0.38 -12.07 -1.00
C PRO A 213 0.81 -10.79 -1.77
N VAL A 214 2.02 -10.29 -1.49
CA VAL A 214 2.57 -9.10 -2.13
C VAL A 214 3.02 -9.33 -3.57
N ALA A 215 3.28 -10.60 -3.98
CA ALA A 215 3.55 -10.91 -5.37
C ALA A 215 2.38 -10.55 -6.30
N PHE A 216 1.14 -10.58 -5.79
CA PHE A 216 -0.06 -10.15 -6.52
C PHE A 216 -0.24 -8.63 -6.60
N VAL A 217 0.56 -7.85 -5.87
CA VAL A 217 0.50 -6.39 -5.96
C VAL A 217 0.85 -5.94 -7.38
N ASN A 218 1.95 -6.48 -7.92
CA ASN A 218 2.46 -6.07 -9.22
C ASN A 218 3.23 -7.14 -10.00
N TRP A 219 3.92 -8.11 -9.35
CA TRP A 219 4.76 -9.07 -10.04
C TRP A 219 4.00 -9.82 -11.13
N TYR A 220 2.97 -10.56 -10.78
CA TYR A 220 2.22 -11.34 -11.75
C TYR A 220 1.51 -10.48 -12.82
N PRO A 221 0.81 -9.39 -12.50
CA PRO A 221 0.25 -8.52 -13.53
C PRO A 221 1.29 -7.87 -14.43
N CYS A 222 2.45 -7.46 -13.90
CA CYS A 222 3.54 -6.90 -14.71
C CYS A 222 4.10 -7.92 -15.70
N LEU A 223 4.18 -9.21 -15.36
CA LEU A 223 4.57 -10.24 -16.32
C LEU A 223 3.63 -10.26 -17.54
N TYR A 224 2.31 -10.14 -17.31
CA TYR A 224 1.34 -10.02 -18.41
C TYR A 224 1.53 -8.75 -19.24
N LEU A 225 1.72 -7.59 -18.58
CA LEU A 225 1.93 -6.31 -19.27
C LEU A 225 3.18 -6.33 -20.15
N LEU A 226 4.23 -7.02 -19.69
CA LEU A 226 5.51 -7.14 -20.37
C LEU A 226 5.56 -8.33 -21.36
N GLY A 227 4.51 -9.17 -21.42
CA GLY A 227 4.49 -10.35 -22.27
C GLY A 227 5.51 -11.42 -21.84
N ARG A 228 5.80 -11.52 -20.54
CA ARG A 228 6.76 -12.47 -19.96
C ARG A 228 6.04 -13.61 -19.24
N THR A 229 6.63 -14.78 -19.27
CA THR A 229 6.23 -15.93 -18.45
C THR A 229 6.94 -15.86 -17.09
N ASP A 230 6.31 -16.46 -16.07
CA ASP A 230 6.95 -16.53 -14.75
C ASP A 230 8.16 -17.46 -14.77
N PRO A 231 9.35 -17.00 -14.35
CA PRO A 231 10.57 -17.81 -14.37
C PRO A 231 10.54 -19.01 -13.40
N PHE A 232 9.61 -19.02 -12.45
CA PHE A 232 9.42 -20.09 -11.47
C PHE A 232 8.33 -21.10 -11.84
N GLY A 233 7.68 -20.91 -13.01
CA GLY A 233 6.67 -21.82 -13.54
C GLY A 233 5.34 -21.78 -12.78
N MET A 234 4.99 -20.62 -12.19
CA MET A 234 3.66 -20.41 -11.62
C MET A 234 2.61 -20.31 -12.74
N PRO A 235 1.35 -20.70 -12.47
CA PRO A 235 0.28 -20.67 -13.45
C PRO A 235 0.05 -19.27 -14.04
N ASP A 236 -0.22 -19.18 -15.34
CA ASP A 236 -0.47 -17.90 -16.05
C ASP A 236 -1.71 -17.17 -15.51
N GLU A 237 -2.67 -17.90 -14.94
CA GLU A 237 -3.87 -17.36 -14.29
C GLU A 237 -3.54 -16.40 -13.14
N PHE A 238 -2.37 -16.55 -12.49
CA PHE A 238 -1.92 -15.66 -11.42
C PHE A 238 -1.73 -14.23 -11.89
N GLN A 239 -1.47 -14.02 -13.20
CA GLN A 239 -1.35 -12.70 -13.80
C GLN A 239 -2.64 -11.87 -13.68
N PHE A 240 -3.78 -12.53 -13.49
CA PHE A 240 -5.10 -11.90 -13.32
C PHE A 240 -5.68 -12.04 -11.91
N ALA A 241 -4.98 -12.70 -11.00
CA ALA A 241 -5.50 -13.04 -9.68
C ALA A 241 -5.39 -11.91 -8.64
N SER A 242 -4.82 -10.75 -8.99
CA SER A 242 -4.66 -9.60 -8.06
C SER A 242 -5.96 -9.15 -7.38
N PRO A 243 -7.13 -9.06 -8.05
CA PRO A 243 -8.38 -8.71 -7.37
C PRO A 243 -8.82 -9.75 -6.34
N LEU A 244 -8.61 -11.04 -6.63
CA LEU A 244 -8.92 -12.11 -5.69
C LEU A 244 -7.99 -12.05 -4.47
N ALA A 245 -6.68 -11.87 -4.67
CA ALA A 245 -5.71 -11.71 -3.59
C ALA A 245 -6.06 -10.50 -2.72
N ALA A 246 -6.46 -9.38 -3.32
CA ALA A 246 -6.91 -8.20 -2.60
C ALA A 246 -8.15 -8.48 -1.75
N ALA A 247 -9.17 -9.15 -2.31
CA ALA A 247 -10.39 -9.49 -1.58
C ALA A 247 -10.11 -10.42 -0.39
N VAL A 248 -9.25 -11.43 -0.58
CA VAL A 248 -8.83 -12.35 0.49
C VAL A 248 -8.06 -11.62 1.58
N THR A 249 -7.09 -10.78 1.21
CA THR A 249 -6.26 -10.04 2.18
C THR A 249 -7.09 -9.05 2.98
N VAL A 250 -7.94 -8.27 2.34
CA VAL A 250 -8.85 -7.34 3.03
C VAL A 250 -9.84 -8.11 3.91
N GLY A 251 -10.43 -9.20 3.40
CA GLY A 251 -11.34 -10.03 4.18
C GLY A 251 -10.69 -10.59 5.45
N ALA A 252 -9.49 -11.16 5.32
CA ALA A 252 -8.71 -11.67 6.45
C ALA A 252 -8.37 -10.55 7.45
N SER A 253 -7.89 -9.41 6.98
CA SER A 253 -7.55 -8.27 7.84
C SER A 253 -8.75 -7.74 8.62
N LEU A 254 -9.94 -7.67 8.01
CA LEU A 254 -11.17 -7.25 8.69
C LEU A 254 -11.63 -8.26 9.75
N LEU A 255 -11.39 -9.55 9.55
CA LEU A 255 -11.66 -10.57 10.57
C LEU A 255 -10.71 -10.41 11.76
N VAL A 256 -9.40 -10.21 11.49
CA VAL A 256 -8.40 -9.95 12.54
C VAL A 256 -8.72 -8.66 13.28
N TRP A 257 -9.11 -7.59 12.57
CA TRP A 257 -9.57 -6.33 13.16
C TRP A 257 -10.75 -6.53 14.13
N ARG A 258 -11.77 -7.27 13.68
CA ARG A 258 -12.94 -7.56 14.53
C ARG A 258 -12.55 -8.35 15.79
N SER A 259 -11.63 -9.30 15.66
CA SER A 259 -11.09 -10.05 16.80
C SER A 259 -10.32 -9.13 17.75
N GLY A 260 -9.42 -8.30 17.22
CA GLY A 260 -8.62 -7.34 18.01
C GLY A 260 -9.49 -6.36 18.80
N VAL A 261 -10.49 -5.75 18.15
CA VAL A 261 -11.42 -4.83 18.82
C VAL A 261 -12.23 -5.52 19.92
N ARG A 262 -12.61 -6.79 19.72
CA ARG A 262 -13.32 -7.56 20.75
C ARG A 262 -12.44 -7.93 21.94
N HIS A 263 -11.14 -8.11 21.69
CA HIS A 263 -10.18 -8.44 22.75
C HIS A 263 -9.73 -7.19 23.53
N TYR A 264 -9.94 -6.03 22.95
CA TYR A 264 -9.52 -4.78 23.58
C TYR A 264 -10.24 -4.54 24.90
N THR A 265 -9.48 -4.31 25.96
CA THR A 265 -9.94 -3.85 27.26
C THR A 265 -9.37 -2.47 27.54
N SER A 266 -10.21 -1.53 27.99
CA SER A 266 -9.75 -0.18 28.33
C SER A 266 -8.62 -0.22 29.36
N THR A 267 -7.59 0.56 29.15
CA THR A 267 -6.45 0.69 30.09
C THR A 267 -6.80 1.47 31.35
N GLY A 268 -8.03 2.00 31.44
CA GLY A 268 -8.51 2.68 32.65
C GLY A 268 -7.83 4.00 32.98
N SER A 269 -7.25 4.68 31.98
CA SER A 269 -6.64 6.00 32.12
C SER A 269 -7.59 7.15 31.89
#